data_186325170d49c78d187e012dcd368cf3
#
_entry.id   186325170d49c78d187e012dcd368cf3
#
_cell.length_a   1.000
_cell.length_b   1.000
_cell.length_c   1.000
_cell.angle_alpha   90.00
_cell.angle_beta   90.00
_cell.angle_gamma   90.00
#
_symmetry.space_group_name_H-M   'P 1'
#
loop_
_entity.id
_entity.type
_entity.pdbx_description
1 polymer ?
#
loop_
_entity_poly.entity_id
_entity_poly.type
_entity_poly.pdbx_seq_one_letter_code
_entity_poly.pdbx_strand_id
1 'polypeptide(L)'
;DHDEHGHDDHDDHDEHGHDDHDDHDEHGHGDHDDHEEGTTEISPEAAKRAGIEVEAIAPAMIGNIVALTGRITIDQNAKAEVRARFPGLIRAVKVNLGDLVQKGQVLAVVESNESLKDYTITAPISGTILERNTNLGDVANGASLFTIVDLTHVWAKFHVFPKDADKVTTNQTVRVHTLDESKENNAIITTLFPTADALSQTLIAIAPLESQNDQGGINWRPGMTVEGDVRISEKRVALAVRESAVQTMENQSVVFINDGDHYEMKPVQTGVSDGTYIEILSGLSAGDFYVSEGSFTIKADIMKSGAAHEH
;
A
#
# COMPACT_ATOMS: atom_id res chain seq x y z
N ASP A 1 30.92 65.18 -26.29
CA ASP A 1 30.03 66.22 -26.75
C ASP A 1 28.85 66.26 -25.80
N HIS A 2 28.94 67.18 -24.86
CA HIS A 2 28.18 68.44 -24.69
C HIS A 2 26.74 68.19 -24.25
N ASP A 3 26.13 68.80 -23.29
CA ASP A 3 26.37 69.92 -22.36
C ASP A 3 25.27 69.79 -21.29
N GLU A 4 25.54 69.91 -20.04
CA GLU A 4 25.46 71.05 -19.09
C GLU A 4 24.26 71.96 -19.21
N HIS A 5 23.58 72.14 -18.08
CA HIS A 5 23.06 73.35 -17.44
C HIS A 5 21.91 72.92 -16.48
N GLY A 6 21.82 73.18 -15.23
CA GLY A 6 22.33 74.30 -14.41
C GLY A 6 21.17 75.18 -13.86
N HIS A 7 21.08 75.23 -12.51
CA HIS A 7 20.50 76.33 -11.68
C HIS A 7 18.96 76.57 -11.78
N ASP A 8 18.25 77.00 -10.78
CA ASP A 8 18.56 77.78 -9.53
C ASP A 8 17.39 77.64 -8.53
N ASP A 9 17.77 77.85 -7.31
CA ASP A 9 17.08 78.19 -6.07
C ASP A 9 15.84 79.09 -6.21
N HIS A 10 14.91 78.91 -5.28
CA HIS A 10 14.42 80.05 -4.47
C HIS A 10 13.67 79.55 -3.22
N ASP A 11 14.16 80.04 -2.07
CA ASP A 11 13.57 80.17 -0.76
C ASP A 11 12.23 80.95 -0.81
N ASP A 12 11.36 80.72 0.13
CA ASP A 12 10.96 81.60 1.22
C ASP A 12 9.58 81.28 1.81
N HIS A 13 9.61 81.10 3.11
CA HIS A 13 8.72 81.52 4.19
C HIS A 13 7.18 81.52 3.96
N ASP A 14 6.42 80.95 4.87
CA ASP A 14 5.83 81.69 6.01
C ASP A 14 5.12 80.77 7.02
N GLU A 15 5.34 81.09 8.27
CA GLU A 15 4.66 80.64 9.46
C GLU A 15 3.17 81.09 9.49
N HIS A 16 2.36 80.25 10.11
CA HIS A 16 1.20 80.55 10.97
C HIS A 16 0.58 79.20 11.37
N GLY A 17 0.42 78.89 12.65
CA GLY A 17 -0.19 79.53 13.74
C GLY A 17 -1.23 78.55 14.29
N HIS A 18 -1.03 78.14 15.50
CA HIS A 18 -1.88 77.37 16.44
C HIS A 18 -3.38 77.36 16.14
N ASP A 19 -4.01 76.20 16.39
CA ASP A 19 -5.14 76.09 17.31
C ASP A 19 -5.39 74.65 17.75
N ASP A 20 -5.50 74.51 19.06
CA ASP A 20 -5.83 73.33 19.84
C ASP A 20 -7.22 72.81 19.51
N HIS A 21 -7.34 71.50 19.24
CA HIS A 21 -8.54 70.72 19.57
C HIS A 21 -8.17 69.34 20.04
N ASP A 22 -8.28 69.17 21.38
CA ASP A 22 -8.49 67.93 22.05
C ASP A 22 -9.78 67.25 21.52
N ASP A 23 -9.64 66.08 20.91
CA ASP A 23 -10.68 65.10 20.88
C ASP A 23 -10.03 63.72 20.94
N HIS A 24 -10.12 63.15 22.15
CA HIS A 24 -9.82 61.75 22.44
C HIS A 24 -10.84 60.86 21.77
N ASP A 25 -10.50 60.27 20.65
CA ASP A 25 -11.15 59.07 20.18
C ASP A 25 -10.31 57.88 20.66
N GLU A 26 -10.92 57.13 21.57
CA GLU A 26 -10.50 55.81 21.98
C GLU A 26 -10.43 54.88 20.77
N HIS A 27 -9.25 54.70 20.24
CA HIS A 27 -9.01 53.55 19.37
C HIS A 27 -8.96 52.31 20.23
N GLY A 28 -10.08 51.55 20.20
CA GLY A 28 -10.14 50.24 20.75
C GLY A 28 -8.98 49.41 20.20
N HIS A 29 -8.12 48.95 21.08
CA HIS A 29 -7.16 47.91 20.80
C HIS A 29 -7.99 46.68 20.39
N GLY A 30 -8.01 46.37 19.10
CA GLY A 30 -8.41 45.07 18.63
C GLY A 30 -7.50 44.06 19.27
N ASP A 31 -8.12 43.09 19.91
CA ASP A 31 -7.45 41.88 20.41
C ASP A 31 -6.62 41.33 19.25
N HIS A 32 -5.31 41.45 19.36
CA HIS A 32 -4.41 40.64 18.59
C HIS A 32 -4.57 39.23 19.16
N ASP A 33 -5.39 38.42 18.52
CA ASP A 33 -5.34 36.98 18.70
C ASP A 33 -3.90 36.56 18.38
N ASP A 34 -3.12 36.33 19.45
CA ASP A 34 -1.84 35.63 19.34
C ASP A 34 -2.15 34.21 18.83
N HIS A 35 -2.19 34.06 17.52
CA HIS A 35 -2.24 32.74 16.90
C HIS A 35 -0.91 32.05 17.22
N GLU A 36 -0.91 31.16 18.22
CA GLU A 36 0.23 30.32 18.54
C GLU A 36 0.62 29.53 17.25
N GLU A 37 1.92 29.57 16.91
CA GLU A 37 2.44 28.83 15.77
C GLU A 37 2.07 27.34 15.91
N GLY A 38 1.50 26.75 14.86
CA GLY A 38 1.13 25.34 14.85
C GLY A 38 -0.31 25.04 15.29
N THR A 39 -1.16 26.07 15.38
CA THR A 39 -2.59 25.91 15.73
C THR A 39 -3.50 26.35 14.58
N THR A 40 -4.71 25.81 14.55
CA THR A 40 -5.79 26.27 13.65
C THR A 40 -7.15 26.03 14.29
N GLU A 41 -8.15 26.83 13.89
CA GLU A 41 -9.53 26.67 14.31
C GLU A 41 -10.41 26.24 13.14
N ILE A 42 -11.10 25.13 13.30
CA ILE A 42 -12.03 24.60 12.29
C ILE A 42 -13.33 24.22 13.02
N SER A 43 -14.43 24.83 12.61
CA SER A 43 -15.72 24.50 13.22
C SER A 43 -16.08 23.02 13.01
N PRO A 44 -16.80 22.39 13.95
CA PRO A 44 -17.17 20.97 13.84
C PRO A 44 -17.91 20.61 12.54
N GLU A 45 -18.70 21.53 12.02
CA GLU A 45 -19.43 21.36 10.75
C GLU A 45 -18.49 21.39 9.54
N ALA A 46 -17.47 22.23 9.57
CA ALA A 46 -16.44 22.29 8.53
C ALA A 46 -15.52 21.07 8.60
N ALA A 47 -15.12 20.65 9.78
CA ALA A 47 -14.33 19.44 10.03
C ALA A 47 -15.02 18.18 9.47
N LYS A 48 -16.30 18.02 9.77
CA LYS A 48 -17.11 16.90 9.25
C LYS A 48 -17.21 16.91 7.72
N ARG A 49 -17.38 18.08 7.10
CA ARG A 49 -17.40 18.22 5.63
C ARG A 49 -16.06 17.91 4.99
N ALA A 50 -14.97 18.20 5.68
CA ALA A 50 -13.61 17.92 5.25
C ALA A 50 -13.17 16.46 5.50
N GLY A 51 -14.02 15.61 6.10
CA GLY A 51 -13.70 14.23 6.44
C GLY A 51 -12.69 14.10 7.57
N ILE A 52 -12.64 15.09 8.47
CA ILE A 52 -11.79 15.05 9.66
C ILE A 52 -12.52 14.22 10.72
N GLU A 53 -11.85 13.14 11.15
CA GLU A 53 -12.31 12.28 12.25
C GLU A 53 -11.36 12.40 13.43
N VAL A 54 -11.92 12.26 14.64
CA VAL A 54 -11.19 12.42 15.89
C VAL A 54 -11.42 11.18 16.75
N GLU A 55 -10.34 10.63 17.29
CA GLU A 55 -10.36 9.49 18.21
C GLU A 55 -9.59 9.81 19.49
N ALA A 56 -9.96 9.14 20.59
CA ALA A 56 -9.21 9.26 21.84
C ALA A 56 -7.96 8.38 21.80
N ILE A 57 -6.84 8.89 22.30
CA ILE A 57 -5.61 8.10 22.45
C ILE A 57 -5.83 7.06 23.54
N ALA A 58 -5.62 5.81 23.19
CA ALA A 58 -5.85 4.66 24.07
C ALA A 58 -4.72 3.62 23.96
N PRO A 59 -4.60 2.74 24.97
CA PRO A 59 -3.74 1.56 24.83
C PRO A 59 -4.20 0.66 23.69
N ALA A 60 -3.25 0.13 22.94
CA ALA A 60 -3.53 -0.82 21.86
C ALA A 60 -2.58 -2.01 21.88
N MET A 61 -2.97 -3.06 21.13
CA MET A 61 -2.06 -4.15 20.79
C MET A 61 -1.50 -3.85 19.40
N ILE A 62 -0.21 -3.61 19.31
CA ILE A 62 0.47 -3.37 18.04
C ILE A 62 1.25 -4.63 17.67
N GLY A 63 1.00 -5.14 16.44
CA GLY A 63 1.73 -6.25 15.89
C GLY A 63 3.17 -5.83 15.56
N ASN A 64 4.15 -6.60 16.01
CA ASN A 64 5.50 -6.46 15.47
C ASN A 64 5.56 -7.24 14.16
N ILE A 65 5.89 -6.58 13.07
CA ILE A 65 5.89 -7.15 11.73
C ILE A 65 7.30 -7.30 11.17
N VAL A 66 7.48 -8.31 10.32
CA VAL A 66 8.63 -8.46 9.43
C VAL A 66 8.12 -8.29 8.00
N ALA A 67 8.59 -7.26 7.32
CA ALA A 67 8.28 -7.03 5.92
C ALA A 67 9.14 -7.96 5.04
N LEU A 68 8.47 -8.71 4.17
CA LEU A 68 9.06 -9.63 3.21
C LEU A 68 8.72 -9.19 1.79
N THR A 69 9.65 -9.38 0.87
CA THR A 69 9.39 -9.26 -0.57
C THR A 69 9.18 -10.63 -1.18
N GLY A 70 8.29 -10.68 -2.16
CA GLY A 70 7.95 -11.95 -2.80
C GLY A 70 7.33 -11.79 -4.18
N ARG A 71 6.83 -12.90 -4.68
CA ARG A 71 6.16 -12.99 -5.97
C ARG A 71 5.03 -13.99 -5.91
N ILE A 72 3.95 -13.69 -6.63
CA ILE A 72 2.89 -14.66 -6.87
C ILE A 72 3.40 -15.73 -7.84
N THR A 73 3.22 -16.99 -7.47
CA THR A 73 3.61 -18.15 -8.26
C THR A 73 2.43 -19.10 -8.43
N ILE A 74 2.53 -19.97 -9.42
CA ILE A 74 1.55 -21.03 -9.64
C ILE A 74 1.62 -22.01 -8.45
N ASP A 75 0.45 -22.39 -7.92
CA ASP A 75 0.35 -23.53 -7.03
C ASP A 75 0.72 -24.80 -7.81
N GLN A 76 1.79 -25.47 -7.39
CA GLN A 76 2.27 -26.69 -8.05
C GLN A 76 1.24 -27.83 -8.00
N ASN A 77 0.33 -27.81 -7.02
CA ASN A 77 -0.75 -28.80 -6.91
C ASN A 77 -1.92 -28.48 -7.87
N ALA A 78 -2.00 -27.25 -8.35
CA ALA A 78 -3.01 -26.76 -9.28
C ALA A 78 -2.52 -26.73 -10.75
N LYS A 79 -1.38 -27.38 -11.05
CA LYS A 79 -0.76 -27.48 -12.37
C LYS A 79 -0.83 -28.92 -12.90
N ALA A 80 -1.18 -29.08 -14.16
CA ALA A 80 -1.14 -30.37 -14.87
C ALA A 80 -0.41 -30.27 -16.19
N GLU A 81 0.60 -31.11 -16.40
CA GLU A 81 1.24 -31.32 -17.68
C GLU A 81 0.56 -32.49 -18.40
N VAL A 82 -0.03 -32.20 -19.53
CA VAL A 82 -0.78 -33.19 -20.33
C VAL A 82 0.12 -33.76 -21.41
N ARG A 83 0.28 -35.08 -21.41
CA ARG A 83 1.10 -35.84 -22.36
C ARG A 83 0.26 -36.86 -23.08
N ALA A 84 0.71 -37.23 -24.27
CA ALA A 84 0.13 -38.37 -24.97
C ALA A 84 0.45 -39.68 -24.24
N ARG A 85 -0.55 -40.55 -24.08
CA ARG A 85 -0.37 -41.85 -23.44
C ARG A 85 0.40 -42.83 -24.34
N PHE A 86 0.17 -42.74 -25.66
CA PHE A 86 0.84 -43.53 -26.66
C PHE A 86 1.44 -42.62 -27.72
N PRO A 87 2.62 -42.95 -28.30
CA PRO A 87 3.16 -42.20 -29.43
C PRO A 87 2.22 -42.24 -30.64
N GLY A 88 2.12 -41.11 -31.34
CA GLY A 88 1.23 -41.02 -32.47
C GLY A 88 1.20 -39.66 -33.14
N LEU A 89 0.49 -39.58 -34.27
CA LEU A 89 0.31 -38.39 -35.08
C LEU A 89 -0.85 -37.56 -34.54
N ILE A 90 -0.64 -36.26 -34.31
CA ILE A 90 -1.69 -35.31 -33.90
C ILE A 90 -2.62 -35.06 -35.09
N ARG A 91 -3.84 -35.58 -35.00
CA ARG A 91 -4.89 -35.44 -36.03
C ARG A 91 -5.73 -34.18 -35.86
N ALA A 92 -5.89 -33.70 -34.63
CA ALA A 92 -6.60 -32.46 -34.36
C ALA A 92 -6.16 -31.84 -33.01
N VAL A 93 -6.11 -30.54 -32.95
CA VAL A 93 -5.98 -29.76 -31.72
C VAL A 93 -7.26 -28.94 -31.54
N LYS A 94 -7.92 -29.05 -30.38
CA LYS A 94 -9.26 -28.49 -30.12
C LYS A 94 -9.22 -27.23 -29.27
N VAL A 95 -8.05 -26.87 -28.71
CA VAL A 95 -7.88 -25.75 -27.77
C VAL A 95 -6.68 -24.90 -28.16
N ASN A 96 -6.69 -23.65 -27.73
CA ASN A 96 -5.64 -22.70 -27.95
C ASN A 96 -5.00 -22.25 -26.63
N LEU A 97 -3.88 -21.53 -26.74
CA LEU A 97 -3.25 -20.85 -25.62
C LEU A 97 -4.23 -19.82 -25.01
N GLY A 98 -4.39 -19.84 -23.70
CA GLY A 98 -5.30 -18.95 -22.98
C GLY A 98 -6.73 -19.46 -22.84
N ASP A 99 -7.11 -20.56 -23.52
CA ASP A 99 -8.46 -21.11 -23.37
C ASP A 99 -8.70 -21.66 -21.98
N LEU A 100 -9.92 -21.41 -21.46
CA LEU A 100 -10.44 -22.06 -20.27
C LEU A 100 -11.00 -23.44 -20.65
N VAL A 101 -10.56 -24.47 -19.95
CA VAL A 101 -11.00 -25.84 -20.15
C VAL A 101 -11.59 -26.44 -18.88
N GLN A 102 -12.52 -27.38 -19.08
CA GLN A 102 -13.09 -28.14 -17.98
C GLN A 102 -12.43 -29.54 -17.92
N LYS A 103 -12.33 -30.08 -16.70
CA LYS A 103 -11.89 -31.46 -16.49
C LYS A 103 -12.67 -32.42 -17.38
N GLY A 104 -11.96 -33.27 -18.17
CA GLY A 104 -12.53 -34.21 -19.14
C GLY A 104 -12.76 -33.64 -20.54
N GLN A 105 -12.60 -32.32 -20.74
CA GLN A 105 -12.71 -31.70 -22.08
C GLN A 105 -11.64 -32.23 -23.02
N VAL A 106 -12.00 -32.52 -24.26
CA VAL A 106 -11.07 -33.00 -25.28
C VAL A 106 -10.17 -31.86 -25.76
N LEU A 107 -8.86 -32.05 -25.64
CA LEU A 107 -7.83 -31.10 -26.03
C LEU A 107 -7.26 -31.40 -27.43
N ALA A 108 -7.03 -32.67 -27.71
CA ALA A 108 -6.48 -33.14 -28.98
C ALA A 108 -6.95 -34.56 -29.33
N VAL A 109 -6.78 -34.90 -30.60
CA VAL A 109 -6.98 -36.26 -31.12
C VAL A 109 -5.65 -36.74 -31.68
N VAL A 110 -5.25 -37.94 -31.31
CA VAL A 110 -3.99 -38.57 -31.70
C VAL A 110 -4.29 -39.92 -32.35
N GLU A 111 -3.71 -40.19 -33.52
CA GLU A 111 -3.69 -41.50 -34.10
C GLU A 111 -2.47 -42.26 -33.58
N SER A 112 -2.70 -43.38 -32.90
CA SER A 112 -1.63 -44.20 -32.32
C SER A 112 -0.79 -44.86 -33.43
N ASN A 113 0.53 -44.76 -33.33
CA ASN A 113 1.45 -45.42 -34.27
C ASN A 113 1.34 -46.96 -34.29
N GLU A 114 0.96 -47.56 -33.16
CA GLU A 114 0.88 -49.01 -33.02
C GLU A 114 -0.44 -49.59 -33.56
N SER A 115 -1.56 -48.92 -33.20
CA SER A 115 -2.90 -49.47 -33.51
C SER A 115 -3.57 -48.81 -34.72
N LEU A 116 -3.03 -47.69 -35.19
CA LEU A 116 -3.61 -46.80 -36.21
C LEU A 116 -5.05 -46.35 -35.88
N LYS A 117 -5.39 -46.32 -34.59
CA LYS A 117 -6.69 -45.87 -34.08
C LYS A 117 -6.54 -44.53 -33.41
N ASP A 118 -7.53 -43.72 -33.61
CA ASP A 118 -7.63 -42.42 -32.91
C ASP A 118 -7.97 -42.61 -31.44
N TYR A 119 -7.33 -41.84 -30.58
CA TYR A 119 -7.70 -41.67 -29.21
C TYR A 119 -7.67 -40.19 -28.84
N THR A 120 -8.42 -39.82 -27.81
CA THR A 120 -8.53 -38.42 -27.35
C THR A 120 -7.62 -38.17 -26.17
N ILE A 121 -7.02 -37.00 -26.16
CA ILE A 121 -6.34 -36.44 -25.00
C ILE A 121 -7.30 -35.47 -24.34
N THR A 122 -7.55 -35.64 -23.03
CA THR A 122 -8.50 -34.83 -22.25
C THR A 122 -7.81 -34.09 -21.14
N ALA A 123 -8.41 -32.99 -20.70
CA ALA A 123 -7.94 -32.19 -19.57
C ALA A 123 -8.10 -32.96 -18.24
N PRO A 124 -7.02 -33.19 -17.48
CA PRO A 124 -7.10 -33.87 -16.19
C PRO A 124 -7.69 -32.98 -15.08
N ILE A 125 -7.58 -31.66 -15.22
CA ILE A 125 -8.11 -30.63 -14.32
C ILE A 125 -8.83 -29.55 -15.12
N SER A 126 -9.71 -28.80 -14.48
CA SER A 126 -10.22 -27.53 -15.02
C SER A 126 -9.18 -26.44 -14.85
N GLY A 127 -9.10 -25.48 -15.78
CA GLY A 127 -8.15 -24.38 -15.68
C GLY A 127 -7.87 -23.72 -17.02
N THR A 128 -6.82 -22.92 -17.09
CA THR A 128 -6.38 -22.21 -18.29
C THR A 128 -5.20 -22.93 -18.96
N ILE A 129 -5.22 -23.02 -20.29
CA ILE A 129 -4.08 -23.52 -21.08
C ILE A 129 -2.98 -22.45 -21.04
N LEU A 130 -1.92 -22.68 -20.28
CA LEU A 130 -0.77 -21.76 -20.22
C LEU A 130 0.30 -22.08 -21.27
N GLU A 131 0.40 -23.34 -21.68
CA GLU A 131 1.33 -23.76 -22.73
C GLU A 131 0.65 -24.73 -23.68
N ARG A 132 0.91 -24.54 -24.93
CA ARG A 132 0.51 -25.42 -26.02
C ARG A 132 1.72 -25.71 -26.90
N ASN A 133 2.27 -26.93 -26.77
CA ASN A 133 3.50 -27.37 -27.42
C ASN A 133 3.22 -28.40 -28.54
N THR A 134 2.05 -28.31 -29.14
CA THR A 134 1.65 -29.25 -30.21
C THR A 134 0.75 -28.59 -31.25
N ASN A 135 0.89 -29.02 -32.48
CA ASN A 135 0.10 -28.60 -33.64
C ASN A 135 -0.42 -29.81 -34.42
N LEU A 136 -1.34 -29.57 -35.35
CA LEU A 136 -1.79 -30.55 -36.29
C LEU A 136 -0.59 -31.10 -37.11
N GLY A 137 -0.45 -32.42 -37.17
CA GLY A 137 0.62 -33.08 -37.89
C GLY A 137 1.90 -33.32 -37.08
N ASP A 138 1.99 -32.81 -35.86
CA ASP A 138 3.11 -33.10 -34.95
C ASP A 138 3.05 -34.59 -34.50
N VAL A 139 4.20 -35.10 -34.07
CA VAL A 139 4.30 -36.45 -33.51
C VAL A 139 4.41 -36.37 -32.00
N ALA A 140 3.41 -36.87 -31.31
CA ALA A 140 3.45 -37.05 -29.88
C ALA A 140 4.41 -38.17 -29.48
N ASN A 141 5.42 -37.86 -28.67
CA ASN A 141 6.50 -38.79 -28.32
C ASN A 141 6.83 -38.78 -26.79
N GLY A 142 5.85 -38.42 -25.94
CA GLY A 142 6.01 -38.38 -24.49
C GLY A 142 6.35 -37.01 -23.95
N ALA A 143 6.65 -36.00 -24.78
CA ALA A 143 6.78 -34.61 -24.37
C ALA A 143 5.43 -34.04 -23.90
N SER A 144 5.46 -32.98 -23.07
CA SER A 144 4.26 -32.27 -22.65
C SER A 144 3.64 -31.56 -23.87
N LEU A 145 2.37 -31.81 -24.11
CA LEU A 145 1.59 -31.22 -25.20
C LEU A 145 0.88 -29.95 -24.73
N PHE A 146 0.39 -29.97 -23.51
CA PHE A 146 -0.29 -28.84 -22.90
C PHE A 146 0.11 -28.69 -21.42
N THR A 147 0.12 -27.47 -20.92
CA THR A 147 0.17 -27.17 -19.51
C THR A 147 -1.12 -26.47 -19.12
N ILE A 148 -1.88 -27.07 -18.21
CA ILE A 148 -3.13 -26.53 -17.68
C ILE A 148 -2.87 -26.07 -16.24
N VAL A 149 -3.37 -24.90 -15.87
CA VAL A 149 -3.24 -24.35 -14.52
C VAL A 149 -4.58 -23.83 -14.04
N ASP A 150 -4.97 -24.22 -12.85
CA ASP A 150 -6.05 -23.59 -12.12
C ASP A 150 -5.49 -22.32 -11.44
N LEU A 151 -5.90 -21.17 -11.95
CA LEU A 151 -5.46 -19.85 -11.45
C LEU A 151 -6.34 -19.31 -10.32
N THR A 152 -7.33 -20.08 -9.85
CA THR A 152 -8.15 -19.69 -8.70
C THR A 152 -7.37 -19.77 -7.38
N HIS A 153 -6.34 -20.61 -7.35
CA HIS A 153 -5.42 -20.77 -6.23
C HIS A 153 -3.99 -20.49 -6.69
N VAL A 154 -3.31 -19.64 -5.94
CA VAL A 154 -1.91 -19.27 -6.21
C VAL A 154 -1.12 -19.28 -4.92
N TRP A 155 0.19 -19.19 -5.03
CA TRP A 155 1.09 -19.06 -3.89
C TRP A 155 1.75 -17.70 -3.89
N ALA A 156 1.71 -17.01 -2.76
CA ALA A 156 2.66 -15.95 -2.45
C ALA A 156 3.95 -16.60 -1.96
N LYS A 157 5.01 -16.48 -2.74
CA LYS A 157 6.34 -17.01 -2.45
C LYS A 157 7.23 -15.86 -1.98
N PHE A 158 7.61 -15.85 -0.72
CA PHE A 158 8.41 -14.82 -0.08
C PHE A 158 9.85 -15.25 0.15
N HIS A 159 10.74 -14.27 0.13
CA HIS A 159 12.14 -14.41 0.48
C HIS A 159 12.37 -13.92 1.91
N VAL A 160 12.76 -14.83 2.80
CA VAL A 160 13.08 -14.54 4.20
C VAL A 160 14.58 -14.42 4.34
N PHE A 161 15.06 -13.22 4.64
CA PHE A 161 16.48 -12.94 4.79
C PHE A 161 17.04 -13.58 6.07
N PRO A 162 18.35 -13.91 6.12
CA PRO A 162 18.96 -14.56 7.29
C PRO A 162 18.72 -13.84 8.63
N LYS A 163 18.68 -12.51 8.61
CA LYS A 163 18.42 -11.66 9.81
C LYS A 163 17.03 -11.89 10.42
N ASP A 164 16.08 -12.39 9.63
CA ASP A 164 14.68 -12.59 10.03
C ASP A 164 14.29 -14.07 10.05
N ALA A 165 15.22 -14.97 9.72
CA ALA A 165 14.97 -16.41 9.61
C ALA A 165 14.43 -17.05 10.91
N ASP A 166 14.91 -16.60 12.07
CA ASP A 166 14.46 -17.09 13.37
C ASP A 166 13.10 -16.50 13.81
N LYS A 167 12.63 -15.46 13.15
CA LYS A 167 11.39 -14.75 13.49
C LYS A 167 10.20 -15.25 12.68
N VAL A 168 10.45 -15.72 11.44
CA VAL A 168 9.41 -16.16 10.51
C VAL A 168 9.24 -17.68 10.65
N THR A 169 8.02 -18.11 10.96
CA THR A 169 7.67 -19.52 11.15
C THR A 169 6.37 -19.86 10.44
N THR A 170 6.09 -21.16 10.30
CA THR A 170 4.79 -21.63 9.82
C THR A 170 3.66 -21.26 10.77
N ASN A 171 2.45 -21.15 10.26
CA ASN A 171 1.21 -20.72 10.95
C ASN A 171 1.15 -19.24 11.36
N GLN A 172 2.12 -18.42 10.97
CA GLN A 172 2.02 -16.99 11.13
C GLN A 172 1.13 -16.40 10.05
N THR A 173 0.35 -15.37 10.44
CA THR A 173 -0.44 -14.57 9.49
C THR A 173 0.47 -13.60 8.74
N VAL A 174 0.27 -13.50 7.44
CA VAL A 174 0.93 -12.55 6.55
C VAL A 174 -0.11 -11.75 5.80
N ARG A 175 -0.03 -10.42 5.85
CA ARG A 175 -0.78 -9.52 4.99
C ARG A 175 -0.02 -9.39 3.68
N VAL A 176 -0.58 -9.94 2.62
CA VAL A 176 0.00 -9.91 1.27
C VAL A 176 -0.59 -8.73 0.52
N HIS A 177 0.23 -7.84 0.00
CA HIS A 177 -0.23 -6.67 -0.73
C HIS A 177 0.64 -6.37 -1.96
N THR A 178 0.08 -5.63 -2.92
CA THR A 178 0.82 -5.09 -4.06
C THR A 178 1.68 -3.91 -3.63
N LEU A 179 2.72 -3.57 -4.40
CA LEU A 179 3.62 -2.45 -4.09
C LEU A 179 2.92 -1.09 -4.02
N ASP A 180 1.78 -0.95 -4.69
CA ASP A 180 0.93 0.24 -4.69
C ASP A 180 -0.22 0.16 -3.68
N GLU A 181 -0.24 -0.89 -2.84
CA GLU A 181 -1.28 -1.20 -1.84
C GLU A 181 -2.72 -1.23 -2.39
N SER A 182 -2.88 -1.28 -3.73
CA SER A 182 -4.19 -1.32 -4.37
C SER A 182 -4.94 -2.63 -4.14
N LYS A 183 -4.22 -3.69 -3.76
CA LYS A 183 -4.76 -5.01 -3.44
C LYS A 183 -4.07 -5.58 -2.23
N GLU A 184 -4.84 -6.12 -1.33
CA GLU A 184 -4.36 -6.84 -0.16
C GLU A 184 -5.19 -8.09 0.13
N ASN A 185 -4.59 -9.05 0.80
CA ASN A 185 -5.25 -10.24 1.33
C ASN A 185 -4.46 -10.80 2.53
N ASN A 186 -5.16 -11.35 3.50
CA ASN A 186 -4.54 -12.06 4.59
C ASN A 186 -4.38 -13.53 4.23
N ALA A 187 -3.21 -14.07 4.49
CA ALA A 187 -2.87 -15.46 4.28
C ALA A 187 -2.12 -16.03 5.50
N ILE A 188 -1.89 -17.33 5.49
CA ILE A 188 -1.10 -18.02 6.51
C ILE A 188 0.12 -18.64 5.85
N ILE A 189 1.31 -18.45 6.42
CA ILE A 189 2.51 -19.15 5.98
C ILE A 189 2.35 -20.62 6.30
N THR A 190 2.17 -21.45 5.27
CA THR A 190 1.99 -22.91 5.42
C THR A 190 3.29 -23.67 5.34
N THR A 191 4.26 -23.14 4.60
CA THR A 191 5.54 -23.81 4.34
C THR A 191 6.69 -22.83 4.48
N LEU A 192 7.70 -23.24 5.21
CA LEU A 192 9.01 -22.61 5.24
C LEU A 192 10.02 -23.67 4.82
N PHE A 193 10.70 -23.43 3.69
CA PHE A 193 11.69 -24.39 3.20
C PHE A 193 12.90 -24.44 4.13
N PRO A 194 13.37 -25.65 4.49
CA PRO A 194 14.47 -25.80 5.44
C PRO A 194 15.84 -25.46 4.84
N THR A 195 15.90 -25.25 3.53
CA THR A 195 17.14 -24.92 2.81
C THR A 195 17.04 -23.56 2.19
N ALA A 196 18.13 -22.78 2.28
CA ALA A 196 18.19 -21.50 1.59
C ALA A 196 18.30 -21.73 0.07
N ASP A 197 17.68 -20.81 -0.67
CA ASP A 197 17.87 -20.70 -2.11
C ASP A 197 19.32 -20.28 -2.42
N ALA A 198 19.98 -21.04 -3.29
CA ALA A 198 21.42 -20.88 -3.55
C ALA A 198 21.78 -19.52 -4.18
N LEU A 199 20.87 -18.89 -4.93
CA LEU A 199 21.09 -17.60 -5.61
C LEU A 199 20.80 -16.43 -4.69
N SER A 200 19.66 -16.46 -4.00
CA SER A 200 19.22 -15.35 -3.13
C SER A 200 19.76 -15.46 -1.71
N GLN A 201 20.25 -16.63 -1.30
CA GLN A 201 20.69 -16.95 0.07
C GLN A 201 19.58 -16.69 1.12
N THR A 202 18.33 -16.79 0.70
CA THR A 202 17.14 -16.58 1.55
C THR A 202 16.40 -17.88 1.74
N LEU A 203 15.71 -18.03 2.89
CA LEU A 203 14.70 -19.06 3.02
C LEU A 203 13.46 -18.68 2.21
N ILE A 204 12.73 -19.70 1.76
CA ILE A 204 11.49 -19.49 1.02
C ILE A 204 10.32 -19.82 1.92
N ALA A 205 9.43 -18.84 2.09
CA ALA A 205 8.13 -19.00 2.75
C ALA A 205 7.01 -19.00 1.71
N ILE A 206 6.04 -19.91 1.87
CA ILE A 206 4.87 -20.05 1.00
C ILE A 206 3.62 -19.75 1.82
N ALA A 207 2.80 -18.85 1.29
CA ALA A 207 1.45 -18.56 1.76
C ALA A 207 0.45 -18.76 0.61
N PRO A 208 -0.43 -19.78 0.68
CA PRO A 208 -1.49 -19.97 -0.30
C PRO A 208 -2.48 -18.81 -0.28
N LEU A 209 -2.94 -18.41 -1.47
CA LEU A 209 -3.92 -17.34 -1.68
C LEU A 209 -5.03 -17.82 -2.61
N GLU A 210 -6.25 -17.45 -2.28
CA GLU A 210 -7.35 -17.48 -3.23
C GLU A 210 -7.24 -16.28 -4.17
N SER A 211 -7.17 -16.55 -5.46
CA SER A 211 -6.95 -15.50 -6.46
C SER A 211 -8.25 -15.00 -7.08
N GLN A 212 -9.36 -15.73 -6.91
CA GLN A 212 -10.65 -15.36 -7.49
C GLN A 212 -11.33 -14.31 -6.60
N ASN A 213 -11.84 -13.23 -7.21
CA ASN A 213 -12.70 -12.26 -6.53
C ASN A 213 -14.17 -12.67 -6.62
N ASP A 214 -15.05 -11.96 -5.89
CA ASP A 214 -16.50 -12.20 -5.84
C ASP A 214 -17.20 -12.10 -7.21
N GLN A 215 -16.55 -11.49 -8.20
CA GLN A 215 -17.05 -11.33 -9.57
C GLN A 215 -16.46 -12.36 -10.54
N GLY A 216 -15.68 -13.35 -10.05
CA GLY A 216 -15.03 -14.38 -10.85
C GLY A 216 -13.76 -13.92 -11.59
N GLY A 217 -13.28 -12.70 -11.32
CA GLY A 217 -12.01 -12.19 -11.84
C GLY A 217 -10.81 -12.71 -11.08
N ILE A 218 -9.65 -12.74 -11.72
CA ILE A 218 -8.38 -13.14 -11.10
C ILE A 218 -7.68 -11.91 -10.53
N ASN A 219 -7.57 -11.84 -9.20
CA ASN A 219 -6.90 -10.75 -8.48
C ASN A 219 -5.38 -10.93 -8.46
N TRP A 220 -4.90 -12.13 -8.13
CA TRP A 220 -3.49 -12.46 -7.99
C TRP A 220 -3.02 -13.26 -9.19
N ARG A 221 -2.16 -12.68 -10.02
CA ARG A 221 -1.62 -13.36 -11.22
C ARG A 221 -0.20 -13.81 -10.98
N PRO A 222 0.15 -15.04 -11.34
CA PRO A 222 1.54 -15.50 -11.31
C PRO A 222 2.47 -14.53 -12.04
N GLY A 223 3.60 -14.24 -11.41
CA GLY A 223 4.57 -13.24 -11.89
C GLY A 223 4.45 -11.86 -11.25
N MET A 224 3.33 -11.52 -10.58
CA MET A 224 3.20 -10.26 -9.85
C MET A 224 4.18 -10.23 -8.67
N THR A 225 4.85 -9.09 -8.49
CA THR A 225 5.63 -8.79 -7.29
C THR A 225 4.69 -8.35 -6.18
N VAL A 226 4.92 -8.84 -4.98
CA VAL A 226 4.13 -8.54 -3.78
C VAL A 226 5.04 -8.31 -2.58
N GLU A 227 4.52 -7.62 -1.60
CA GLU A 227 5.08 -7.52 -0.26
C GLU A 227 4.22 -8.32 0.71
N GLY A 228 4.81 -8.72 1.81
CA GLY A 228 4.13 -9.48 2.84
C GLY A 228 4.57 -9.05 4.22
N ASP A 229 3.63 -8.57 5.02
CA ASP A 229 3.84 -8.17 6.40
C ASP A 229 3.52 -9.34 7.31
N VAL A 230 4.56 -10.04 7.77
CA VAL A 230 4.42 -11.18 8.68
C VAL A 230 4.30 -10.69 10.10
N ARG A 231 3.19 -10.97 10.76
CA ARG A 231 3.00 -10.68 12.18
C ARG A 231 3.77 -11.71 13.02
N ILE A 232 4.83 -11.24 13.70
CA ILE A 232 5.73 -12.11 14.48
C ILE A 232 5.43 -12.10 15.98
N SER A 233 4.89 -11.02 16.50
CA SER A 233 4.47 -10.88 17.89
C SER A 233 3.49 -9.72 18.04
N GLU A 234 2.81 -9.66 19.19
CA GLU A 234 2.01 -8.53 19.59
C GLU A 234 2.60 -7.88 20.84
N LYS A 235 2.68 -6.56 20.84
CA LYS A 235 3.12 -5.74 21.98
C LYS A 235 1.96 -4.86 22.43
N ARG A 236 1.62 -4.94 23.71
CA ARG A 236 0.72 -3.96 24.30
C ARG A 236 1.48 -2.67 24.54
N VAL A 237 0.99 -1.58 23.94
CA VAL A 237 1.53 -0.24 24.10
C VAL A 237 0.55 0.61 24.90
N ALA A 238 1.07 1.58 25.65
CA ALA A 238 0.25 2.43 26.50
C ALA A 238 -0.49 3.50 25.70
N LEU A 239 0.14 4.01 24.65
CA LEU A 239 -0.38 5.06 23.78
C LEU A 239 -0.21 4.64 22.33
N ALA A 240 -1.28 4.64 21.58
CA ALA A 240 -1.28 4.37 20.15
C ALA A 240 -2.19 5.34 19.41
N VAL A 241 -1.80 5.70 18.20
CA VAL A 241 -2.60 6.47 17.25
C VAL A 241 -2.64 5.72 15.92
N ARG A 242 -3.59 6.05 15.04
CA ARG A 242 -3.57 5.54 13.66
C ARG A 242 -2.30 6.02 12.94
N GLU A 243 -1.70 5.18 12.13
CA GLU A 243 -0.50 5.57 11.38
C GLU A 243 -0.79 6.72 10.41
N SER A 244 -2.01 6.75 9.81
CA SER A 244 -2.51 7.84 8.97
C SER A 244 -2.56 9.21 9.66
N ALA A 245 -2.64 9.23 11.00
CA ALA A 245 -2.69 10.45 11.80
C ALA A 245 -1.31 11.14 11.93
N VAL A 246 -0.22 10.38 11.79
CA VAL A 246 1.13 10.91 11.92
C VAL A 246 1.55 11.61 10.64
N GLN A 247 1.89 12.90 10.77
CA GLN A 247 2.38 13.72 9.67
C GLN A 247 3.84 14.10 9.90
N THR A 248 4.53 14.47 8.83
CA THR A 248 5.88 15.03 8.94
C THR A 248 5.82 16.53 8.68
N MET A 249 6.26 17.33 9.66
CA MET A 249 6.45 18.78 9.53
C MET A 249 7.83 19.14 10.05
N GLU A 250 8.57 20.01 9.35
CA GLU A 250 9.92 20.48 9.75
C GLU A 250 10.90 19.35 10.13
N ASN A 251 10.84 18.23 9.41
CA ASN A 251 11.60 16.99 9.69
C ASN A 251 11.27 16.30 11.02
N GLN A 252 10.13 16.61 11.63
CA GLN A 252 9.63 15.96 12.86
C GLN A 252 8.31 15.24 12.58
N SER A 253 8.08 14.14 13.30
CA SER A 253 6.77 13.49 13.32
C SER A 253 5.85 14.27 14.23
N VAL A 254 4.66 14.59 13.74
CA VAL A 254 3.64 15.36 14.48
C VAL A 254 2.28 14.68 14.41
N VAL A 255 1.46 14.91 15.44
CA VAL A 255 0.05 14.52 15.48
C VAL A 255 -0.75 15.76 15.85
N PHE A 256 -1.94 15.91 15.26
CA PHE A 256 -2.82 17.03 15.59
C PHE A 256 -3.79 16.62 16.69
N ILE A 257 -3.76 17.35 17.80
CA ILE A 257 -4.67 17.19 18.94
C ILE A 257 -5.88 18.09 18.72
N ASN A 258 -7.04 17.59 19.09
CA ASN A 258 -8.30 18.32 19.02
C ASN A 258 -8.84 18.64 20.41
N ASP A 259 -9.19 19.90 20.62
CA ASP A 259 -9.99 20.37 21.76
C ASP A 259 -11.18 21.20 21.22
N GLY A 260 -12.23 20.49 20.86
CA GLY A 260 -13.45 21.09 20.29
C GLY A 260 -13.26 21.56 18.84
N ASP A 261 -13.17 22.85 18.61
CA ASP A 261 -12.90 23.50 17.33
C ASP A 261 -11.42 23.89 17.12
N HIS A 262 -10.63 23.75 18.15
CA HIS A 262 -9.20 24.05 18.16
C HIS A 262 -8.36 22.81 17.85
N TYR A 263 -7.40 22.95 16.94
CA TYR A 263 -6.46 21.89 16.52
C TYR A 263 -5.03 22.40 16.74
N GLU A 264 -4.26 21.64 17.50
CA GLU A 264 -2.88 21.95 17.86
C GLU A 264 -1.92 20.88 17.35
N MET A 265 -0.83 21.30 16.74
CA MET A 265 0.26 20.42 16.32
C MET A 265 1.12 20.01 17.50
N LYS A 266 1.24 18.72 17.78
CA LYS A 266 2.12 18.16 18.82
C LYS A 266 3.24 17.34 18.19
N PRO A 267 4.51 17.72 18.41
CA PRO A 267 5.65 16.87 18.06
C PRO A 267 5.61 15.58 18.89
N VAL A 268 5.83 14.44 18.21
CA VAL A 268 5.77 13.12 18.84
C VAL A 268 7.02 12.30 18.54
N GLN A 269 7.37 11.41 19.46
CA GLN A 269 8.29 10.32 19.18
C GLN A 269 7.49 9.04 19.01
N THR A 270 7.71 8.37 17.88
CA THR A 270 7.00 7.15 17.53
C THR A 270 7.85 5.91 17.84
N GLY A 271 7.18 4.80 18.13
CA GLY A 271 7.78 3.50 18.38
C GLY A 271 7.45 2.49 17.29
N VAL A 272 7.00 1.29 17.68
CA VAL A 272 6.64 0.21 16.76
C VAL A 272 5.32 0.54 16.03
N SER A 273 5.23 0.12 14.77
CA SER A 273 4.02 0.20 13.95
C SER A 273 3.67 -1.16 13.37
N ASP A 274 2.39 -1.39 13.08
CA ASP A 274 1.88 -2.55 12.34
C ASP A 274 1.19 -2.18 11.02
N GLY A 275 1.38 -0.93 10.58
CA GLY A 275 0.75 -0.40 9.38
C GLY A 275 -0.67 0.14 9.60
N THR A 276 -1.27 -0.11 10.76
CA THR A 276 -2.59 0.43 11.16
C THR A 276 -2.46 1.38 12.33
N TYR A 277 -1.75 0.94 13.37
CA TYR A 277 -1.46 1.73 14.56
C TYR A 277 0.04 1.88 14.77
N ILE A 278 0.43 3.02 15.33
CA ILE A 278 1.81 3.33 15.70
C ILE A 278 1.88 3.71 17.18
N GLU A 279 2.89 3.18 17.87
CA GLU A 279 3.17 3.49 19.28
C GLU A 279 3.64 4.94 19.41
N ILE A 280 3.11 5.64 20.39
CA ILE A 280 3.61 6.95 20.80
C ILE A 280 4.43 6.80 22.07
N LEU A 281 5.73 7.12 21.96
CA LEU A 281 6.68 7.04 23.08
C LEU A 281 6.67 8.31 23.93
N SER A 282 6.42 9.47 23.31
CA SER A 282 6.33 10.77 23.98
C SER A 282 5.62 11.81 23.11
N GLY A 283 5.14 12.88 23.75
CA GLY A 283 4.48 14.01 23.11
C GLY A 283 2.97 14.07 23.30
N LEU A 284 2.32 12.97 23.70
CA LEU A 284 0.88 12.90 23.91
C LEU A 284 0.55 12.21 25.24
N SER A 285 -0.69 12.40 25.72
CA SER A 285 -1.21 11.81 26.95
C SER A 285 -2.40 10.88 26.70
N ALA A 286 -2.62 9.92 27.57
CA ALA A 286 -3.78 9.06 27.51
C ALA A 286 -5.06 9.86 27.68
N GLY A 287 -6.02 9.67 26.77
CA GLY A 287 -7.29 10.38 26.79
C GLY A 287 -7.31 11.68 25.99
N ASP A 288 -6.16 12.18 25.50
CA ASP A 288 -6.17 13.26 24.51
C ASP A 288 -6.93 12.80 23.26
N PHE A 289 -7.61 13.73 22.61
CA PHE A 289 -8.27 13.47 21.34
C PHE A 289 -7.34 13.89 20.21
N TYR A 290 -7.17 13.02 19.23
CA TYR A 290 -6.32 13.27 18.07
C TYR A 290 -7.08 13.10 16.76
N VAL A 291 -6.63 13.79 15.71
CA VAL A 291 -7.17 13.66 14.35
C VAL A 291 -6.75 12.33 13.77
N SER A 292 -7.67 11.37 13.71
CA SER A 292 -7.41 10.01 13.19
C SER A 292 -7.49 9.92 11.67
N GLU A 293 -8.37 10.73 11.04
CA GLU A 293 -8.51 10.86 9.59
C GLU A 293 -8.54 12.34 9.19
N GLY A 294 -8.07 12.66 7.99
CA GLY A 294 -8.05 14.04 7.49
C GLY A 294 -6.92 14.92 8.04
N SER A 295 -5.92 14.35 8.70
CA SER A 295 -4.76 15.06 9.26
C SER A 295 -4.01 15.92 8.23
N PHE A 296 -3.99 15.50 6.96
CA PHE A 296 -3.40 16.29 5.88
C PHE A 296 -4.13 17.63 5.66
N THR A 297 -5.45 17.69 5.86
CA THR A 297 -6.24 18.92 5.74
C THR A 297 -5.85 19.92 6.83
N ILE A 298 -5.70 19.45 8.09
CA ILE A 298 -5.23 20.27 9.19
C ILE A 298 -3.81 20.80 8.93
N LYS A 299 -2.91 19.93 8.48
CA LYS A 299 -1.55 20.32 8.09
C LYS A 299 -1.55 21.44 7.04
N ALA A 300 -2.36 21.31 5.99
CA ALA A 300 -2.43 22.28 4.91
C ALA A 300 -2.96 23.64 5.40
N ASP A 301 -3.90 23.65 6.34
CA ASP A 301 -4.48 24.86 6.91
C ASP A 301 -3.47 25.60 7.82
N ILE A 302 -2.78 24.88 8.69
CA ILE A 302 -1.70 25.44 9.55
C ILE A 302 -0.57 26.02 8.68
N MET A 303 -0.13 25.32 7.62
CA MET A 303 0.91 25.83 6.72
C MET A 303 0.48 27.08 5.96
N LYS A 304 -0.80 27.19 5.62
CA LYS A 304 -1.36 28.36 4.94
C LYS A 304 -1.44 29.57 5.86
N SER A 305 -1.82 29.40 7.12
CA SER A 305 -1.86 30.48 8.10
C SER A 305 -0.44 30.98 8.43
N GLY A 306 0.56 30.10 8.60
CA GLY A 306 1.96 30.47 8.81
C GLY A 306 2.56 31.28 7.65
N ALA A 307 2.25 30.90 6.40
CA ALA A 307 2.76 31.64 5.22
C ALA A 307 2.14 33.05 5.05
N ALA A 308 1.02 33.34 5.68
CA ALA A 308 0.37 34.65 5.61
C ALA A 308 1.04 35.69 6.56
N HIS A 309 1.90 35.27 7.47
CA HIS A 309 2.58 36.13 8.46
C HIS A 309 4.03 36.50 8.06
N GLU A 310 4.58 35.99 6.98
CA GLU A 310 5.94 36.32 6.48
C GLU A 310 5.97 37.49 5.44
N HIS A 311 4.93 38.32 5.33
CA HIS A 311 4.90 39.48 4.42
C HIS A 311 4.78 40.80 5.16
#